data_954eea94446dda970c51e284c7f37d3e
#
_entry.id   954eea94446dda970c51e284c7f37d3e
#
_cell.length_a   1.000
_cell.length_b   1.000
_cell.length_c   1.000
_cell.angle_alpha   90.00
_cell.angle_beta   90.00
_cell.angle_gamma   90.00
#
_symmetry.space_group_name_H-M   'P 1'
#
loop_
_entity.id
_entity.type
_entity.pdbx_description
1 polymer ?
#
loop_
_entity_poly.entity_id
_entity_poly.type
_entity_poly.pdbx_seq_one_letter_code
_entity_poly.pdbx_strand_id
1 'polypeptide(L)' 'MSEETKYDKQAKNLRYRFDKDGFRRARWEQLDRKEKDYWRGRVQQWSQDRNGQSRS' A
#
# COMPACT_ATOMS: atom_id res chain seq x y z
N MET A 1 -3.80 -19.94 2.44
CA MET A 1 -3.17 -19.54 1.22
C MET A 1 -3.13 -18.04 1.09
N SER A 2 -2.00 -17.54 0.91
CA SER A 2 -1.84 -16.11 0.94
C SER A 2 -2.21 -15.50 -0.42
N GLU A 3 -3.08 -14.53 -0.38
CA GLU A 3 -3.50 -13.82 -1.57
C GLU A 3 -2.71 -12.55 -1.75
N GLU A 4 -1.57 -12.51 -1.19
CA GLU A 4 -0.78 -11.30 -1.22
C GLU A 4 -0.29 -11.02 -2.63
N THR A 5 -0.74 -9.91 -3.17
CA THR A 5 -0.35 -9.51 -4.50
C THR A 5 0.82 -8.54 -4.43
N LYS A 6 1.25 -8.13 -5.61
CA LYS A 6 2.27 -7.13 -5.73
C LYS A 6 1.86 -5.84 -5.01
N TYR A 7 0.60 -5.49 -5.17
CA TYR A 7 0.09 -4.26 -4.57
C TYR A 7 0.07 -4.35 -3.06
N ASP A 8 -0.23 -5.51 -2.53
CA ASP A 8 -0.24 -5.68 -1.09
C ASP A 8 1.13 -5.41 -0.50
N LYS A 9 2.13 -5.95 -1.14
CA LYS A 9 3.50 -5.76 -0.67
C LYS A 9 3.89 -4.30 -0.71
N GLN A 10 3.58 -3.64 -1.81
CA GLN A 10 3.90 -2.23 -1.95
C GLN A 10 3.08 -1.39 -0.98
N ALA A 11 1.85 -1.78 -0.72
CA ALA A 11 1.01 -1.06 0.21
C ALA A 11 1.58 -1.13 1.62
N LYS A 12 2.11 -2.28 1.99
CA LYS A 12 2.76 -2.42 3.29
C LYS A 12 3.92 -1.45 3.42
N ASN A 13 4.75 -1.41 2.41
CA ASN A 13 5.91 -0.53 2.41
C ASN A 13 5.49 0.93 2.45
N LEU A 14 4.48 1.26 1.67
CA LEU A 14 3.98 2.62 1.65
C LEU A 14 3.46 3.03 3.02
N ARG A 15 2.70 2.15 3.64
CA ARG A 15 2.18 2.41 4.96
C ARG A 15 3.30 2.61 5.96
N TYR A 16 4.33 1.80 5.87
CA TYR A 16 5.46 1.92 6.76
C TYR A 16 6.14 3.28 6.64
N ARG A 17 6.20 3.78 5.43
CA ARG A 17 6.87 5.06 5.18
C ARG A 17 6.04 6.24 5.68
N PHE A 18 4.74 6.18 5.45
CA PHE A 18 3.88 7.32 5.74
C PHE A 18 3.23 7.23 7.12
N ASP A 19 3.12 6.04 7.66
CA ASP A 19 2.44 5.84 8.93
C ASP A 19 3.19 4.83 9.76
N LYS A 20 4.35 5.23 10.20
CA LYS A 20 5.18 4.32 10.99
C LYS A 20 4.52 3.95 12.29
N ASP A 21 3.88 4.91 12.93
CA ASP A 21 3.22 4.63 14.21
C ASP A 21 2.11 3.63 14.02
N GLY A 22 1.29 3.83 13.02
CA GLY A 22 0.23 2.89 12.73
C GLY A 22 0.76 1.53 12.36
N PHE A 23 1.85 1.53 11.62
CA PHE A 23 2.47 0.27 11.21
C PHE A 23 2.93 -0.53 12.42
N ARG A 24 3.43 0.16 13.42
CA ARG A 24 3.88 -0.50 14.65
C ARG A 24 2.72 -1.00 15.48
N ARG A 25 1.63 -0.24 15.49
CA ARG A 25 0.48 -0.59 16.31
C ARG A 25 -0.27 -1.77 15.75
N ALA A 26 -0.47 -1.79 14.45
CA ALA A 26 -1.25 -2.83 13.83
C ALA A 26 -0.57 -3.28 12.57
N ARG A 27 -0.48 -4.58 12.42
CA ARG A 27 0.12 -5.13 11.21
C ARG A 27 -0.85 -5.08 10.07
N TRP A 28 -0.32 -5.27 8.87
CA TRP A 28 -1.13 -5.22 7.67
C TRP A 28 -2.31 -6.18 7.75
N GLU A 29 -2.08 -7.38 8.27
CA GLU A 29 -3.14 -8.37 8.35
C GLU A 29 -4.22 -8.02 9.33
N GLN A 30 -3.92 -7.14 10.27
CA GLN A 30 -4.90 -6.72 11.26
C GLN A 30 -5.77 -5.59 10.78
N LEU A 31 -5.45 -5.03 9.64
CA LEU A 31 -6.20 -3.91 9.11
C LEU A 31 -7.54 -4.35 8.58
N ASP A 32 -8.49 -3.44 8.66
CA ASP A 32 -9.79 -3.65 8.07
C ASP A 32 -9.70 -3.61 6.55
N ARG A 33 -10.75 -4.11 5.92
CA ARG A 33 -10.81 -4.07 4.47
C ARG A 33 -10.68 -2.65 3.95
N LYS A 34 -11.32 -1.71 4.64
CA LYS A 34 -11.27 -0.31 4.24
C LYS A 34 -9.84 0.22 4.25
N GLU A 35 -9.13 -0.10 5.32
CA GLU A 35 -7.76 0.36 5.44
C GLU A 35 -6.89 -0.23 4.34
N LYS A 36 -7.06 -1.51 4.11
CA LYS A 36 -6.26 -2.15 3.07
C LYS A 36 -6.57 -1.56 1.70
N ASP A 37 -7.83 -1.35 1.42
CA ASP A 37 -8.23 -0.76 0.15
C ASP A 37 -7.67 0.65 -0.01
N TYR A 38 -7.66 1.39 1.08
CA TYR A 38 -7.11 2.74 1.04
C TYR A 38 -5.65 2.72 0.59
N TRP A 39 -4.86 1.87 1.19
CA TRP A 39 -3.44 1.81 0.87
C TRP A 39 -3.20 1.22 -0.51
N ARG A 40 -4.01 0.26 -0.90
CA ARG A 40 -3.89 -0.29 -2.24
C ARG A 40 -4.20 0.77 -3.30
N GLY A 41 -5.20 1.56 -3.03
CA GLY A 41 -5.54 2.65 -3.94
C GLY A 41 -4.40 3.64 -4.08
N ARG A 42 -3.76 3.95 -2.97
CA ARG A 42 -2.65 4.87 -3.00
C ARG A 42 -1.49 4.30 -3.81
N VAL A 43 -1.25 3.02 -3.67
CA VAL A 43 -0.19 2.37 -4.44
C VAL A 43 -0.49 2.44 -5.92
N GLN A 44 -1.72 2.18 -6.28
CA GLN A 44 -2.10 2.24 -7.69
C GLN A 44 -1.88 3.63 -8.26
N GLN A 45 -2.30 4.63 -7.51
CA GLN A 45 -2.15 6.01 -7.96
C GLN A 45 -0.68 6.36 -8.10
N TRP A 46 0.10 5.97 -7.12
CA TRP A 46 1.53 6.23 -7.15
C TRP A 46 2.18 5.57 -8.34
N SER A 47 1.77 4.36 -8.64
CA SER A 47 2.33 3.61 -9.76
C SER A 47 1.96 4.28 -11.08
N GLN A 48 0.73 4.74 -11.19
CA GLN A 48 0.28 5.43 -12.40
C GLN A 48 1.05 6.72 -12.62
N ASP A 49 1.27 7.45 -11.54
CA ASP A 49 2.04 8.69 -11.64
C ASP A 49 3.43 8.42 -12.16
N ARG A 50 4.06 7.39 -11.64
CA ARG A 50 5.40 7.05 -12.08
C ARG A 50 5.41 6.68 -13.55
N ASN A 51 4.47 5.87 -13.95
CA ASN A 51 4.39 5.46 -15.34
C ASN A 51 4.17 6.65 -16.25
N GLY A 52 3.32 7.55 -15.82
CA GLY A 52 3.07 8.74 -16.59
C GLY A 52 4.31 9.57 -16.78
N GLN A 53 5.08 9.70 -15.72
CA GLN A 53 6.30 10.49 -15.79
C GLN A 53 7.35 9.83 -16.66
N SER A 54 7.49 8.54 -16.54
CA SER A 54 8.52 7.88 -17.30
C SER A 54 8.22 7.89 -18.76
N ARG A 55 6.99 8.06 -19.14
CA ARG A 55 6.65 8.13 -20.55
C ARG A 55 7.02 9.46 -21.18
N SER A 56 6.99 10.50 -20.42
CA SER A 56 7.34 11.80 -21.00
C SER A 56 8.84 11.97 -21.24
#